data_d8a581ff78e6f4ffef32c531af3d7c81
#
_entry.id   d8a581ff78e6f4ffef32c531af3d7c81
#
_cell.length_a   1.000
_cell.length_b   1.000
_cell.length_c   1.000
_cell.angle_alpha   90.00
_cell.angle_beta   90.00
_cell.angle_gamma   90.00
#
_symmetry.space_group_name_H-M   'P 1'
#
loop_
_entity.id
_entity.type
_entity.pdbx_description
1 polymer ?
#
loop_
_entity_poly.entity_id
_entity_poly.type
_entity_poly.pdbx_seq_one_letter_code
_entity_poly.pdbx_strand_id
1 'polypeptide(L)'
;MLVALLGLLQGGWLLYSLSPLDKLARKACAIADNPLSQALYTGRNDAFGQIDFALCMLEAETRAVVGRMADSARELNLEAAELVAAVGSSNQACVQQQGETAQVVSAIGQLASSVQEVARHAQLTASAASLVNQETDRGLQMVEQTRQQIDSLAGEVQQSSAVIHQLERHGLEINRVLEVIQGIAEQTNLLALNAAIEAARAGEAGRGFAVVADEVRGLASRTQHSTAQIQQTIDTLRQSTTNAVAAMQRSHAKAAASVEQAALAAVALDGINQRVNEISDMSVQIAAAVEQQSAVGDTIQGNLEGIRLATDGNVTAGDQSRQAAHHVAGLATRLQLLAEQFWGDRGRSGRS
;
A
#
# COMPACT_ATOMS: atom_id res chain seq x y z
N MET A 1 87.19 -94.92 -22.01
CA MET A 1 85.74 -94.91 -21.62
C MET A 1 85.43 -94.05 -20.38
N LEU A 2 86.20 -94.09 -19.31
CA LEU A 2 85.98 -93.36 -18.08
C LEU A 2 86.03 -91.79 -18.25
N VAL A 3 86.89 -91.23 -19.08
CA VAL A 3 87.09 -89.81 -19.33
C VAL A 3 85.84 -89.23 -20.08
N ALA A 4 85.25 -90.05 -21.06
CA ALA A 4 84.05 -89.63 -21.77
C ALA A 4 82.81 -89.61 -20.88
N LEU A 5 82.71 -90.57 -19.93
CA LEU A 5 81.59 -90.63 -18.98
C LEU A 5 81.65 -89.48 -17.96
N LEU A 6 82.84 -89.08 -17.47
CA LEU A 6 83.07 -87.94 -16.60
C LEU A 6 82.72 -86.62 -17.30
N GLY A 7 83.07 -86.52 -18.61
CA GLY A 7 82.72 -85.35 -19.43
C GLY A 7 81.20 -85.17 -19.63
N LEU A 8 80.48 -86.30 -19.83
CA LEU A 8 79.03 -86.31 -19.99
C LEU A 8 78.32 -85.97 -18.62
N LEU A 9 78.84 -86.48 -17.51
CA LEU A 9 78.31 -86.18 -16.17
C LEU A 9 78.56 -84.71 -15.80
N GLN A 10 79.75 -84.23 -16.09
CA GLN A 10 80.02 -82.74 -15.86
C GLN A 10 79.19 -81.87 -16.81
N GLY A 11 79.01 -82.26 -18.07
CA GLY A 11 78.16 -81.51 -18.97
C GLY A 11 76.70 -81.57 -18.59
N GLY A 12 76.19 -82.73 -18.11
CA GLY A 12 74.85 -82.91 -17.64
C GLY A 12 74.59 -82.09 -16.31
N TRP A 13 75.56 -82.08 -15.41
CA TRP A 13 75.49 -81.31 -14.18
C TRP A 13 75.54 -79.79 -14.50
N LEU A 14 76.36 -79.39 -15.48
CA LEU A 14 76.43 -77.95 -15.89
C LEU A 14 75.11 -77.50 -16.56
N LEU A 15 74.57 -78.31 -17.42
CA LEU A 15 73.23 -78.04 -18.06
C LEU A 15 72.12 -77.98 -16.98
N TYR A 16 72.14 -78.92 -16.02
CA TYR A 16 71.17 -78.91 -14.93
C TYR A 16 71.31 -77.66 -14.04
N SER A 17 72.56 -77.27 -13.72
CA SER A 17 72.82 -76.04 -12.88
C SER A 17 72.51 -74.72 -13.58
N LEU A 18 72.56 -74.71 -14.94
CA LEU A 18 72.24 -73.51 -15.77
C LEU A 18 70.73 -73.44 -16.16
N SER A 19 69.95 -74.57 -16.05
CA SER A 19 68.53 -74.57 -16.31
C SER A 19 67.67 -73.52 -15.61
N PRO A 20 67.93 -73.20 -14.32
CA PRO A 20 67.22 -72.10 -13.63
C PRO A 20 67.51 -70.73 -14.24
N LEU A 21 68.72 -70.50 -14.72
CA LEU A 21 69.11 -69.22 -15.41
C LEU A 21 68.37 -69.03 -16.68
N ASP A 22 68.21 -70.10 -17.50
CA ASP A 22 67.42 -70.02 -18.74
C ASP A 22 65.93 -69.74 -18.51
N LYS A 23 65.36 -70.28 -17.42
CA LYS A 23 63.99 -69.89 -16.99
C LYS A 23 63.88 -68.46 -16.55
N LEU A 24 64.86 -67.95 -15.80
CA LEU A 24 64.90 -66.52 -15.42
C LEU A 24 65.10 -65.62 -16.60
N ALA A 25 65.98 -65.96 -17.55
CA ALA A 25 66.15 -65.19 -18.78
C ALA A 25 64.87 -65.14 -19.63
N ARG A 26 64.14 -66.25 -19.76
CA ARG A 26 62.83 -66.25 -20.45
C ARG A 26 61.79 -65.38 -19.74
N LYS A 27 61.75 -65.37 -18.43
CA LYS A 27 60.90 -64.42 -17.67
C LYS A 27 61.31 -63.00 -17.87
N ALA A 28 62.63 -62.69 -17.88
CA ALA A 28 63.17 -61.40 -18.18
C ALA A 28 62.80 -60.90 -19.59
N CYS A 29 62.90 -61.78 -20.62
CA CYS A 29 62.44 -61.44 -21.94
C CYS A 29 60.96 -61.10 -22.04
N ALA A 30 60.11 -61.72 -21.22
CA ALA A 30 58.67 -61.40 -21.18
C ALA A 30 58.40 -60.00 -20.60
N ILE A 31 59.32 -59.45 -19.82
CA ILE A 31 59.23 -58.09 -19.27
C ILE A 31 59.82 -57.04 -20.22
N ALA A 32 60.88 -57.42 -20.95
CA ALA A 32 61.61 -56.54 -21.86
C ALA A 32 61.85 -57.26 -23.23
N ASP A 33 60.86 -57.15 -24.08
CA ASP A 33 60.87 -57.85 -25.43
C ASP A 33 61.48 -56.88 -26.49
N ASN A 34 62.76 -56.59 -26.35
CA ASN A 34 63.53 -55.90 -27.41
C ASN A 34 65.01 -56.30 -27.45
N PRO A 35 65.35 -57.34 -28.30
CA PRO A 35 66.70 -57.87 -28.40
C PRO A 35 67.77 -56.82 -28.88
N LEU A 36 67.36 -55.84 -29.67
CA LEU A 36 68.26 -54.76 -30.13
C LEU A 36 68.66 -53.78 -28.99
N SER A 37 67.75 -53.50 -28.06
CA SER A 37 68.01 -52.64 -26.90
C SER A 37 68.88 -53.32 -25.87
N GLN A 38 68.81 -54.65 -25.73
CA GLN A 38 69.64 -55.44 -24.79
C GLN A 38 71.14 -55.19 -25.00
N ALA A 39 71.63 -55.35 -26.22
CA ALA A 39 73.07 -55.16 -26.57
C ALA A 39 73.47 -53.72 -26.36
N LEU A 40 72.62 -52.71 -26.59
CA LEU A 40 72.87 -51.31 -26.48
C LEU A 40 73.01 -50.84 -24.98
N TYR A 41 72.21 -51.41 -24.11
CA TYR A 41 72.20 -51.00 -22.69
C TYR A 41 73.09 -51.83 -21.78
N THR A 42 73.34 -53.09 -22.10
CA THR A 42 74.13 -54.04 -21.28
C THR A 42 75.48 -54.38 -21.89
N GLY A 43 75.69 -54.17 -23.17
CA GLY A 43 76.90 -54.60 -23.92
C GLY A 43 77.01 -56.08 -24.06
N ARG A 44 76.01 -56.92 -23.75
CA ARG A 44 76.00 -58.39 -23.71
C ARG A 44 74.77 -58.94 -24.46
N ASN A 45 74.97 -60.03 -25.16
CA ASN A 45 73.89 -60.72 -25.90
C ASN A 45 73.53 -62.11 -25.29
N ASP A 46 73.91 -62.34 -24.04
CA ASP A 46 73.67 -63.62 -23.34
C ASP A 46 72.49 -63.52 -22.32
N ALA A 47 72.14 -64.62 -21.67
CA ALA A 47 71.05 -64.66 -20.67
C ALA A 47 71.27 -63.73 -19.50
N PHE A 48 72.49 -63.39 -19.12
CA PHE A 48 72.76 -62.44 -18.09
C PHE A 48 72.44 -60.98 -18.53
N GLY A 49 72.82 -60.67 -19.81
CA GLY A 49 72.41 -59.37 -20.37
C GLY A 49 70.93 -59.16 -20.49
N GLN A 50 70.16 -60.27 -20.75
CA GLN A 50 68.70 -60.22 -20.76
C GLN A 50 68.11 -59.94 -19.41
N ILE A 51 68.64 -60.56 -18.35
CA ILE A 51 68.22 -60.33 -16.98
C ILE A 51 68.58 -58.89 -16.54
N ASP A 52 69.77 -58.41 -16.83
CA ASP A 52 70.25 -57.09 -16.51
C ASP A 52 69.38 -56.00 -17.21
N PHE A 53 69.09 -56.18 -18.51
CA PHE A 53 68.20 -55.31 -19.25
C PHE A 53 66.78 -55.26 -18.67
N ALA A 54 66.21 -56.43 -18.31
CA ALA A 54 64.88 -56.48 -17.69
C ALA A 54 64.87 -55.80 -16.32
N LEU A 55 65.93 -55.95 -15.54
CA LEU A 55 66.05 -55.25 -14.25
C LEU A 55 66.16 -53.75 -14.45
N CYS A 56 66.97 -53.27 -15.40
CA CYS A 56 67.07 -51.84 -15.75
C CYS A 56 65.71 -51.27 -16.23
N MET A 57 65.00 -52.03 -17.10
CA MET A 57 63.64 -51.59 -17.53
C MET A 57 62.63 -51.56 -16.38
N LEU A 58 62.64 -52.57 -15.51
CA LEU A 58 61.74 -52.59 -14.32
C LEU A 58 62.09 -51.44 -13.36
N GLU A 59 63.37 -51.13 -13.20
CA GLU A 59 63.82 -49.99 -12.39
C GLU A 59 63.35 -48.68 -13.00
N ALA A 60 63.50 -48.49 -14.32
CA ALA A 60 63.05 -47.29 -15.02
C ALA A 60 61.52 -47.14 -14.93
N GLU A 61 60.75 -48.22 -15.09
CA GLU A 61 59.28 -48.22 -14.98
C GLU A 61 58.84 -47.89 -13.55
N THR A 62 59.47 -48.53 -12.54
CA THR A 62 59.17 -48.24 -11.14
C THR A 62 59.52 -46.80 -10.79
N ARG A 63 60.62 -46.23 -11.29
CA ARG A 63 60.97 -44.82 -11.15
C ARG A 63 59.92 -43.92 -11.75
N ALA A 64 59.45 -44.22 -12.96
CA ALA A 64 58.40 -43.42 -13.63
C ALA A 64 57.08 -43.48 -12.87
N VAL A 65 56.68 -44.63 -12.33
CA VAL A 65 55.47 -44.75 -11.51
C VAL A 65 55.57 -44.01 -10.21
N VAL A 66 56.69 -44.16 -9.46
CA VAL A 66 56.93 -43.41 -8.19
C VAL A 66 57.04 -41.92 -8.41
N GLY A 67 57.67 -41.50 -9.54
CA GLY A 67 57.71 -40.09 -9.93
C GLY A 67 56.33 -39.51 -10.13
N ARG A 68 55.50 -40.19 -10.93
CA ARG A 68 54.06 -39.78 -11.13
C ARG A 68 53.26 -39.78 -9.81
N MET A 69 53.50 -40.72 -8.91
CA MET A 69 52.88 -40.74 -7.58
C MET A 69 53.27 -39.50 -6.76
N ALA A 70 54.56 -39.11 -6.76
CA ALA A 70 55.05 -37.94 -6.06
C ALA A 70 54.43 -36.65 -6.63
N ASP A 71 54.31 -36.54 -7.94
CA ASP A 71 53.71 -35.37 -8.61
C ASP A 71 52.18 -35.30 -8.32
N SER A 72 51.45 -36.43 -8.41
CA SER A 72 50.04 -36.51 -8.03
C SER A 72 49.82 -36.18 -6.54
N ALA A 73 50.76 -36.60 -5.67
CA ALA A 73 50.66 -36.25 -4.23
C ALA A 73 50.84 -34.76 -3.98
N ARG A 74 51.75 -34.08 -4.75
CA ARG A 74 51.86 -32.60 -4.66
C ARG A 74 50.60 -31.89 -5.14
N GLU A 75 50.06 -32.35 -6.24
CA GLU A 75 48.80 -31.82 -6.80
C GLU A 75 47.64 -31.97 -5.81
N LEU A 76 47.47 -33.16 -5.21
CA LEU A 76 46.48 -33.36 -4.14
C LEU A 76 46.64 -32.47 -2.93
N ASN A 77 47.90 -32.14 -2.52
CA ASN A 77 48.15 -31.20 -1.44
C ASN A 77 47.74 -29.78 -1.80
N LEU A 78 47.96 -29.34 -3.05
CA LEU A 78 47.57 -28.02 -3.51
C LEU A 78 46.01 -27.93 -3.59
N GLU A 79 45.34 -28.90 -4.18
CA GLU A 79 43.89 -28.95 -4.25
C GLU A 79 43.23 -28.99 -2.85
N ALA A 80 43.82 -29.77 -1.92
CA ALA A 80 43.33 -29.80 -0.55
C ALA A 80 43.46 -28.42 0.14
N ALA A 81 44.56 -27.69 -0.09
CA ALA A 81 44.76 -26.33 0.44
C ALA A 81 43.75 -25.34 -0.18
N GLU A 82 43.50 -25.40 -1.47
CA GLU A 82 42.50 -24.59 -2.15
C GLU A 82 41.09 -24.89 -1.64
N LEU A 83 40.76 -26.15 -1.42
CA LEU A 83 39.47 -26.55 -0.83
C LEU A 83 39.28 -25.96 0.57
N VAL A 84 40.32 -25.99 1.43
CA VAL A 84 40.29 -25.35 2.76
C VAL A 84 40.03 -23.86 2.68
N ALA A 85 40.68 -23.16 1.72
CA ALA A 85 40.46 -21.74 1.49
C ALA A 85 39.06 -21.43 1.01
N ALA A 86 38.53 -22.22 0.04
CA ALA A 86 37.18 -22.09 -0.49
C ALA A 86 36.10 -22.30 0.59
N VAL A 87 36.30 -23.33 1.45
CA VAL A 87 35.41 -23.57 2.60
C VAL A 87 35.48 -22.42 3.59
N GLY A 88 36.67 -21.86 3.84
CA GLY A 88 36.84 -20.68 4.70
C GLY A 88 36.01 -19.48 4.20
N SER A 89 36.08 -19.20 2.92
CA SER A 89 35.28 -18.14 2.28
C SER A 89 33.77 -18.41 2.36
N SER A 90 33.37 -19.68 2.13
CA SER A 90 31.97 -20.10 2.25
C SER A 90 31.43 -19.93 3.69
N ASN A 91 32.19 -20.30 4.68
CA ASN A 91 31.80 -20.13 6.10
C ASN A 91 31.65 -18.63 6.46
N GLN A 92 32.55 -17.78 5.96
CA GLN A 92 32.43 -16.33 6.16
C GLN A 92 31.14 -15.77 5.51
N ALA A 93 30.80 -16.21 4.30
CA ALA A 93 29.56 -15.85 3.63
C ALA A 93 28.33 -16.33 4.42
N CYS A 94 28.37 -17.54 5.01
CA CYS A 94 27.32 -18.05 5.88
C CYS A 94 27.11 -17.18 7.12
N VAL A 95 28.18 -16.71 7.78
CA VAL A 95 28.10 -15.79 8.93
C VAL A 95 27.47 -14.46 8.53
N GLN A 96 27.86 -13.92 7.38
CA GLN A 96 27.24 -12.70 6.86
C GLN A 96 25.75 -12.92 6.57
N GLN A 97 25.39 -14.02 5.92
CA GLN A 97 24.01 -14.38 5.62
C GLN A 97 23.15 -14.52 6.89
N GLN A 98 23.71 -15.10 7.98
CA GLN A 98 23.04 -15.15 9.27
C GLN A 98 22.72 -13.75 9.81
N GLY A 99 23.68 -12.82 9.70
CA GLY A 99 23.51 -11.41 10.10
C GLY A 99 22.40 -10.71 9.29
N GLU A 100 22.44 -10.87 7.98
CA GLU A 100 21.42 -10.28 7.08
C GLU A 100 20.03 -10.89 7.34
N THR A 101 19.95 -12.21 7.54
CA THR A 101 18.70 -12.90 7.87
C THR A 101 18.11 -12.37 9.19
N ALA A 102 18.93 -12.14 10.21
CA ALA A 102 18.50 -11.58 11.49
C ALA A 102 17.95 -10.15 11.33
N GLN A 103 18.56 -9.32 10.48
CA GLN A 103 18.04 -7.98 10.16
C GLN A 103 16.68 -8.04 9.46
N VAL A 104 16.51 -8.95 8.50
CA VAL A 104 15.24 -9.13 7.79
C VAL A 104 14.14 -9.61 8.76
N VAL A 105 14.45 -10.54 9.68
CA VAL A 105 13.51 -10.98 10.73
C VAL A 105 13.04 -9.78 11.57
N SER A 106 13.96 -8.90 11.98
CA SER A 106 13.61 -7.68 12.72
C SER A 106 12.72 -6.74 11.91
N ALA A 107 13.01 -6.55 10.61
CA ALA A 107 12.21 -5.71 9.71
C ALA A 107 10.79 -6.29 9.51
N ILE A 108 10.65 -7.60 9.38
CA ILE A 108 9.33 -8.26 9.32
C ILE A 108 8.54 -8.09 10.62
N GLY A 109 9.20 -8.14 11.78
CA GLY A 109 8.55 -7.84 13.06
C GLY A 109 8.01 -6.41 13.13
N GLN A 110 8.76 -5.42 12.64
CA GLN A 110 8.30 -4.03 12.53
C GLN A 110 7.16 -3.88 11.51
N LEU A 111 7.25 -4.59 10.39
CA LEU A 111 6.20 -4.61 9.37
C LEU A 111 4.90 -5.17 9.94
N ALA A 112 4.94 -6.27 10.68
CA ALA A 112 3.77 -6.86 11.34
C ALA A 112 3.09 -5.86 12.30
N SER A 113 3.86 -5.12 13.10
CA SER A 113 3.34 -4.07 13.97
C SER A 113 2.68 -2.94 13.18
N SER A 114 3.30 -2.49 12.08
CA SER A 114 2.75 -1.45 11.20
C SER A 114 1.46 -1.91 10.51
N VAL A 115 1.40 -3.15 10.06
CA VAL A 115 0.21 -3.77 9.45
C VAL A 115 -0.96 -3.80 10.44
N GLN A 116 -0.71 -4.16 11.71
CA GLN A 116 -1.73 -4.10 12.76
C GLN A 116 -2.22 -2.67 13.04
N GLU A 117 -1.33 -1.69 12.99
CA GLU A 117 -1.69 -0.28 13.17
C GLU A 117 -2.57 0.22 12.01
N VAL A 118 -2.24 -0.14 10.75
CA VAL A 118 -3.06 0.17 9.57
C VAL A 118 -4.45 -0.47 9.68
N ALA A 119 -4.55 -1.74 10.13
CA ALA A 119 -5.83 -2.39 10.39
C ALA A 119 -6.71 -1.60 11.37
N ARG A 120 -6.11 -1.20 12.50
CA ARG A 120 -6.78 -0.40 13.53
C ARG A 120 -7.26 0.94 12.98
N HIS A 121 -6.44 1.62 12.18
CA HIS A 121 -6.81 2.89 11.56
C HIS A 121 -7.94 2.73 10.53
N ALA A 122 -7.92 1.68 9.71
CA ALA A 122 -9.02 1.37 8.78
C ALA A 122 -10.34 1.16 9.54
N GLN A 123 -10.33 0.40 10.63
CA GLN A 123 -11.50 0.18 11.48
C GLN A 123 -12.04 1.49 12.09
N LEU A 124 -11.16 2.34 12.61
CA LEU A 124 -11.53 3.65 13.16
C LEU A 124 -12.11 4.56 12.07
N THR A 125 -11.53 4.54 10.87
CA THR A 125 -12.01 5.33 9.72
C THR A 125 -13.41 4.87 9.29
N ALA A 126 -13.65 3.56 9.20
CA ALA A 126 -14.97 3.01 8.89
C ALA A 126 -16.02 3.41 9.96
N SER A 127 -15.64 3.35 11.25
CA SER A 127 -16.52 3.78 12.34
C SER A 127 -16.83 5.27 12.28
N ALA A 128 -15.84 6.12 12.01
CA ALA A 128 -16.02 7.57 11.83
C ALA A 128 -16.91 7.87 10.62
N ALA A 129 -16.72 7.17 9.50
CA ALA A 129 -17.57 7.28 8.32
C ALA A 129 -19.04 6.96 8.65
N SER A 130 -19.29 5.89 9.41
CA SER A 130 -20.64 5.53 9.87
C SER A 130 -21.29 6.63 10.72
N LEU A 131 -20.54 7.27 11.62
CA LEU A 131 -21.03 8.39 12.43
C LEU A 131 -21.36 9.62 11.55
N VAL A 132 -20.50 9.95 10.58
CA VAL A 132 -20.74 11.06 9.64
C VAL A 132 -22.00 10.80 8.82
N ASN A 133 -22.24 9.56 8.35
CA ASN A 133 -23.48 9.20 7.66
C ASN A 133 -24.71 9.47 8.55
N GLN A 134 -24.68 9.05 9.82
CA GLN A 134 -25.79 9.32 10.74
C GLN A 134 -26.04 10.81 10.94
N GLU A 135 -24.98 11.61 11.08
CA GLU A 135 -25.12 13.07 11.22
C GLU A 135 -25.60 13.74 9.93
N THR A 136 -25.19 13.22 8.77
CA THR A 136 -25.66 13.70 7.45
C THR A 136 -27.14 13.40 7.26
N ASP A 137 -27.59 12.20 7.62
CA ASP A 137 -29.02 11.83 7.58
C ASP A 137 -29.87 12.72 8.49
N ARG A 138 -29.38 13.01 9.71
CA ARG A 138 -30.03 13.98 10.61
C ARG A 138 -30.06 15.38 10.01
N GLY A 139 -28.97 15.80 9.37
CA GLY A 139 -28.89 17.07 8.65
C GLY A 139 -29.92 17.15 7.53
N LEU A 140 -30.08 16.11 6.72
CA LEU A 140 -31.11 16.03 5.67
C LEU A 140 -32.52 16.13 6.24
N GLN A 141 -32.81 15.47 7.36
CA GLN A 141 -34.11 15.58 8.05
C GLN A 141 -34.38 17.01 8.53
N MET A 142 -33.39 17.69 9.12
CA MET A 142 -33.54 19.08 9.55
C MET A 142 -33.75 20.05 8.39
N VAL A 143 -33.05 19.85 7.27
CA VAL A 143 -33.25 20.65 6.06
C VAL A 143 -34.66 20.47 5.50
N GLU A 144 -35.15 19.25 5.45
CA GLU A 144 -36.51 18.98 4.98
C GLU A 144 -37.58 19.58 5.92
N GLN A 145 -37.43 19.47 7.24
CA GLN A 145 -38.29 20.15 8.20
C GLN A 145 -38.27 21.69 8.04
N THR A 146 -37.08 22.25 7.82
CA THR A 146 -36.92 23.69 7.59
C THR A 146 -37.66 24.12 6.30
N ARG A 147 -37.52 23.33 5.22
CA ARG A 147 -38.23 23.55 3.96
C ARG A 147 -39.76 23.58 4.17
N GLN A 148 -40.29 22.60 4.90
CA GLN A 148 -41.73 22.52 5.21
C GLN A 148 -42.19 23.72 6.04
N GLN A 149 -41.40 24.20 7.01
CA GLN A 149 -41.74 25.37 7.80
C GLN A 149 -41.77 26.64 6.94
N ILE A 150 -40.82 26.78 6.00
CA ILE A 150 -40.75 27.94 5.09
C ILE A 150 -41.95 27.90 4.11
N ASP A 151 -42.33 26.73 3.60
CA ASP A 151 -43.53 26.57 2.76
C ASP A 151 -44.80 26.97 3.49
N SER A 152 -44.96 26.55 4.78
CA SER A 152 -46.06 26.97 5.65
C SER A 152 -46.05 28.51 5.86
N LEU A 153 -44.88 29.09 6.15
CA LEU A 153 -44.73 30.54 6.31
C LEU A 153 -45.12 31.30 5.01
N ALA A 154 -44.71 30.79 3.84
CA ALA A 154 -45.09 31.36 2.54
C ALA A 154 -46.64 31.36 2.37
N GLY A 155 -47.32 30.26 2.75
CA GLY A 155 -48.76 30.19 2.76
C GLY A 155 -49.41 31.22 3.71
N GLU A 156 -48.90 31.38 4.92
CA GLU A 156 -49.39 32.39 5.90
C GLU A 156 -49.21 33.82 5.39
N VAL A 157 -48.05 34.11 4.76
CA VAL A 157 -47.78 35.40 4.15
C VAL A 157 -48.76 35.69 3.01
N GLN A 158 -49.07 34.68 2.17
CA GLN A 158 -50.02 34.81 1.09
C GLN A 158 -51.48 35.04 1.62
N GLN A 159 -51.88 34.31 2.65
CA GLN A 159 -53.17 34.55 3.32
C GLN A 159 -53.24 35.95 3.93
N SER A 160 -52.22 36.40 4.62
CA SER A 160 -52.12 37.75 5.17
C SER A 160 -52.24 38.81 4.07
N SER A 161 -51.59 38.63 2.93
CA SER A 161 -51.68 39.51 1.76
C SER A 161 -53.13 39.62 1.27
N ALA A 162 -53.86 38.49 1.19
CA ALA A 162 -55.29 38.50 0.80
C ALA A 162 -56.14 39.33 1.77
N VAL A 163 -55.93 39.22 3.08
CA VAL A 163 -56.61 40.01 4.10
C VAL A 163 -56.33 41.49 3.93
N ILE A 164 -55.08 41.87 3.70
CA ILE A 164 -54.68 43.28 3.47
C ILE A 164 -55.34 43.82 2.20
N HIS A 165 -55.42 43.06 1.11
CA HIS A 165 -56.16 43.49 -0.07
C HIS A 165 -57.68 43.65 0.16
N GLN A 166 -58.27 42.86 1.06
CA GLN A 166 -59.63 43.04 1.45
C GLN A 166 -59.83 44.34 2.24
N LEU A 167 -58.89 44.65 3.15
CA LEU A 167 -58.89 45.91 3.89
C LEU A 167 -58.75 47.15 2.98
N GLU A 168 -57.92 47.05 1.93
CA GLU A 168 -57.81 48.09 0.92
C GLU A 168 -59.14 48.34 0.20
N ARG A 169 -59.86 47.27 -0.20
CA ARG A 169 -61.20 47.38 -0.82
C ARG A 169 -62.22 48.06 0.10
N HIS A 170 -62.23 47.67 1.40
CA HIS A 170 -63.15 48.30 2.38
C HIS A 170 -62.78 49.80 2.56
N GLY A 171 -61.49 50.16 2.55
CA GLY A 171 -61.07 51.55 2.57
C GLY A 171 -61.59 52.36 1.38
N LEU A 172 -61.59 51.77 0.18
CA LEU A 172 -62.18 52.43 -1.01
C LEU A 172 -63.71 52.57 -0.94
N GLU A 173 -64.40 51.64 -0.36
CA GLU A 173 -65.85 51.71 -0.12
C GLU A 173 -66.19 52.84 0.89
N ILE A 174 -65.42 52.92 2.00
CA ILE A 174 -65.60 54.01 2.99
C ILE A 174 -65.34 55.37 2.32
N ASN A 175 -64.32 55.47 1.47
CA ASN A 175 -64.04 56.71 0.74
C ASN A 175 -65.24 57.19 -0.07
N ARG A 176 -65.88 56.25 -0.82
CA ARG A 176 -67.11 56.60 -1.60
C ARG A 176 -68.25 57.06 -0.73
N VAL A 177 -68.44 56.46 0.46
CA VAL A 177 -69.48 56.90 1.40
C VAL A 177 -69.17 58.29 1.96
N LEU A 178 -67.88 58.59 2.25
CA LEU A 178 -67.46 59.92 2.72
C LEU A 178 -67.68 61.01 1.65
N GLU A 179 -67.43 60.72 0.38
CA GLU A 179 -67.71 61.63 -0.75
C GLU A 179 -69.20 62.01 -0.80
N VAL A 180 -70.10 60.99 -0.61
CA VAL A 180 -71.55 61.24 -0.56
C VAL A 180 -71.92 62.08 0.65
N ILE A 181 -71.38 61.77 1.86
CA ILE A 181 -71.69 62.52 3.10
C ILE A 181 -71.20 63.96 2.96
N GLN A 182 -70.00 64.18 2.38
CA GLN A 182 -69.47 65.51 2.12
C GLN A 182 -70.32 66.30 1.18
N GLY A 183 -70.85 65.65 0.07
CA GLY A 183 -71.79 66.27 -0.86
C GLY A 183 -73.12 66.64 -0.19
N ILE A 184 -73.66 65.81 0.69
CA ILE A 184 -74.90 66.06 1.46
C ILE A 184 -74.65 67.29 2.42
N ALA A 185 -73.51 67.33 3.10
CA ALA A 185 -73.18 68.39 4.01
C ALA A 185 -73.01 69.72 3.30
N GLU A 186 -72.40 69.73 2.09
CA GLU A 186 -72.27 70.87 1.23
C GLU A 186 -73.65 71.39 0.76
N GLN A 187 -74.54 70.50 0.28
CA GLN A 187 -75.91 70.81 -0.09
C GLN A 187 -76.69 71.37 1.13
N THR A 188 -76.51 70.78 2.29
CA THR A 188 -77.21 71.18 3.54
C THR A 188 -76.74 72.59 3.95
N ASN A 189 -75.44 72.88 3.85
CA ASN A 189 -74.87 74.18 4.12
C ASN A 189 -75.43 75.25 3.18
N LEU A 190 -75.56 74.95 1.88
CA LEU A 190 -76.17 75.80 0.90
C LEU A 190 -77.68 76.06 1.15
N LEU A 191 -78.40 75.00 1.51
CA LEU A 191 -79.81 75.06 1.84
C LEU A 191 -80.01 75.92 3.12
N ALA A 192 -79.19 75.77 4.14
CA ALA A 192 -79.23 76.54 5.35
C ALA A 192 -78.89 78.05 5.12
N LEU A 193 -77.90 78.28 4.23
CA LEU A 193 -77.57 79.62 3.79
C LEU A 193 -78.73 80.34 3.11
N ASN A 194 -79.40 79.63 2.18
CA ASN A 194 -80.59 80.12 1.47
C ASN A 194 -81.75 80.39 2.46
N ALA A 195 -81.97 79.48 3.42
CA ALA A 195 -82.97 79.66 4.47
C ALA A 195 -82.67 80.86 5.37
N ALA A 196 -81.38 81.06 5.75
CA ALA A 196 -80.94 82.22 6.52
C ALA A 196 -81.17 83.57 5.81
N ILE A 197 -80.89 83.61 4.47
CA ILE A 197 -81.14 84.74 3.63
C ILE A 197 -82.62 85.05 3.57
N GLU A 198 -83.50 84.03 3.39
CA GLU A 198 -84.96 84.29 3.29
C GLU A 198 -85.54 84.63 4.68
N ALA A 199 -84.98 84.08 5.76
CA ALA A 199 -85.39 84.50 7.16
C ALA A 199 -85.04 85.97 7.46
N ALA A 200 -83.88 86.43 6.98
CA ALA A 200 -83.46 87.81 7.06
C ALA A 200 -84.34 88.74 6.24
N ARG A 201 -84.87 88.25 5.13
CA ARG A 201 -85.77 88.94 4.20
C ARG A 201 -87.19 89.12 4.81
N ALA A 202 -87.64 88.16 5.66
CA ALA A 202 -88.89 88.22 6.39
C ALA A 202 -88.96 89.13 7.62
N GLY A 203 -87.84 89.70 7.97
CA GLY A 203 -87.73 90.68 9.13
C GLY A 203 -88.04 90.04 10.47
N GLU A 204 -88.84 90.70 11.30
CA GLU A 204 -89.18 90.20 12.65
C GLU A 204 -89.92 88.85 12.65
N ALA A 205 -90.68 88.57 11.63
CA ALA A 205 -91.39 87.32 11.49
C ALA A 205 -90.44 86.10 11.17
N GLY A 206 -89.24 86.39 10.72
CA GLY A 206 -88.28 85.35 10.37
C GLY A 206 -87.24 84.98 11.41
N ARG A 207 -87.22 85.72 12.59
CA ARG A 207 -86.12 85.60 13.62
C ARG A 207 -85.92 84.17 14.09
N GLY A 208 -87.02 83.36 14.35
CA GLY A 208 -86.90 82.00 14.80
C GLY A 208 -86.31 81.08 13.73
N PHE A 209 -86.68 81.28 12.42
CA PHE A 209 -86.14 80.59 11.32
C PHE A 209 -84.68 80.86 11.08
N ALA A 210 -84.22 82.11 11.26
CA ALA A 210 -82.79 82.54 11.11
C ALA A 210 -81.92 81.73 12.09
N VAL A 211 -82.35 81.63 13.38
CA VAL A 211 -81.56 80.85 14.40
C VAL A 211 -81.46 79.36 14.03
N VAL A 212 -82.52 78.77 13.51
CA VAL A 212 -82.49 77.34 13.04
C VAL A 212 -81.63 77.22 11.86
N ALA A 213 -81.68 78.16 10.90
CA ALA A 213 -80.85 78.12 9.70
C ALA A 213 -79.35 78.23 10.05
N ASP A 214 -78.97 79.11 11.00
CA ASP A 214 -77.56 79.21 11.44
C ASP A 214 -77.11 78.00 12.23
N GLU A 215 -77.95 77.33 13.01
CA GLU A 215 -77.65 76.08 13.70
C GLU A 215 -77.46 74.89 12.67
N VAL A 216 -78.34 74.79 11.69
CA VAL A 216 -78.20 73.81 10.59
C VAL A 216 -76.92 74.09 9.82
N ARG A 217 -76.59 75.33 9.53
CA ARG A 217 -75.36 75.70 8.86
C ARG A 217 -74.13 75.36 9.69
N GLY A 218 -74.15 75.62 10.99
CA GLY A 218 -73.07 75.17 11.93
C GLY A 218 -72.88 73.62 11.92
N LEU A 219 -74.00 72.89 11.92
CA LEU A 219 -73.96 71.47 11.91
C LEU A 219 -73.40 70.92 10.59
N ALA A 220 -73.77 71.50 9.41
CA ALA A 220 -73.25 71.16 8.13
C ALA A 220 -71.71 71.42 8.04
N SER A 221 -71.23 72.55 8.52
CA SER A 221 -69.82 72.87 8.62
C SER A 221 -69.03 71.90 9.50
N ARG A 222 -69.56 71.55 10.65
CA ARG A 222 -68.98 70.51 11.57
C ARG A 222 -68.95 69.15 10.89
N THR A 223 -69.97 68.79 10.13
CA THR A 223 -70.03 67.54 9.38
C THR A 223 -68.94 67.50 8.26
N GLN A 224 -68.79 68.63 7.52
CA GLN A 224 -67.71 68.73 6.52
C GLN A 224 -66.31 68.61 7.16
N HIS A 225 -66.10 69.26 8.29
CA HIS A 225 -64.82 69.11 8.97
C HIS A 225 -64.53 67.68 9.47
N SER A 226 -65.53 66.98 10.03
CA SER A 226 -65.42 65.62 10.49
C SER A 226 -65.17 64.62 9.32
N THR A 227 -65.84 64.80 8.21
CA THR A 227 -65.63 63.97 7.00
C THR A 227 -64.20 64.17 6.41
N ALA A 228 -63.70 65.41 6.40
CA ALA A 228 -62.31 65.70 5.99
C ALA A 228 -61.25 65.04 6.90
N GLN A 229 -61.51 65.02 8.22
CA GLN A 229 -60.64 64.31 9.17
C GLN A 229 -60.67 62.78 8.96
N ILE A 230 -61.88 62.15 8.67
CA ILE A 230 -62.00 60.75 8.40
C ILE A 230 -61.34 60.45 7.03
N GLN A 231 -61.48 61.32 6.04
CA GLN A 231 -60.81 61.17 4.73
C GLN A 231 -59.29 61.08 4.87
N GLN A 232 -58.70 61.98 5.68
CA GLN A 232 -57.27 61.96 5.97
C GLN A 232 -56.83 60.63 6.64
N THR A 233 -57.65 60.10 7.55
CA THR A 233 -57.43 58.84 8.24
C THR A 233 -57.49 57.67 7.24
N ILE A 234 -58.42 57.67 6.32
CA ILE A 234 -58.55 56.65 5.25
C ILE A 234 -57.40 56.70 4.31
N ASP A 235 -56.93 57.88 3.90
CA ASP A 235 -55.73 58.04 3.02
C ASP A 235 -54.46 57.49 3.72
N THR A 236 -54.29 57.74 5.04
CA THR A 236 -53.20 57.20 5.84
C THR A 236 -53.30 55.67 5.94
N LEU A 237 -54.51 55.13 6.16
CA LEU A 237 -54.77 53.66 6.17
C LEU A 237 -54.43 53.04 4.81
N ARG A 238 -54.81 53.65 3.68
CA ARG A 238 -54.50 53.20 2.33
C ARG A 238 -52.99 53.15 2.09
N GLN A 239 -52.23 54.18 2.49
CA GLN A 239 -50.80 54.19 2.39
C GLN A 239 -50.14 53.08 3.21
N SER A 240 -50.66 52.85 4.43
CA SER A 240 -50.20 51.76 5.32
C SER A 240 -50.45 50.39 4.75
N THR A 241 -51.64 50.13 4.14
CA THR A 241 -51.99 48.88 3.48
C THR A 241 -51.11 48.65 2.25
N THR A 242 -50.82 49.65 1.44
CA THR A 242 -49.90 49.57 0.28
C THR A 242 -48.51 49.17 0.74
N ASN A 243 -48.01 49.79 1.81
CA ASN A 243 -46.70 49.45 2.37
C ASN A 243 -46.65 48.02 2.93
N ALA A 244 -47.74 47.56 3.55
CA ALA A 244 -47.91 46.20 4.07
C ALA A 244 -47.91 45.17 2.94
N VAL A 245 -48.63 45.41 1.82
CA VAL A 245 -48.64 44.54 0.64
C VAL A 245 -47.20 44.41 0.07
N ALA A 246 -46.48 45.52 -0.10
CA ALA A 246 -45.10 45.53 -0.59
C ALA A 246 -44.15 44.75 0.36
N ALA A 247 -44.39 44.84 1.68
CA ALA A 247 -43.63 44.05 2.67
C ALA A 247 -43.92 42.55 2.56
N MET A 248 -45.20 42.17 2.40
CA MET A 248 -45.62 40.78 2.21
C MET A 248 -45.01 40.15 0.93
N GLN A 249 -45.03 40.91 -0.21
CA GLN A 249 -44.40 40.47 -1.44
C GLN A 249 -42.89 40.21 -1.28
N ARG A 250 -42.18 41.09 -0.58
CA ARG A 250 -40.75 40.86 -0.27
C ARG A 250 -40.54 39.66 0.62
N SER A 251 -41.41 39.45 1.61
CA SER A 251 -41.35 38.29 2.50
C SER A 251 -41.59 37.00 1.75
N HIS A 252 -42.55 36.98 0.86
CA HIS A 252 -42.83 35.80 -0.02
C HIS A 252 -41.66 35.48 -0.94
N ALA A 253 -41.05 36.52 -1.58
CA ALA A 253 -39.83 36.30 -2.41
C ALA A 253 -38.65 35.76 -1.58
N LYS A 254 -38.47 36.24 -0.33
CA LYS A 254 -37.44 35.71 0.57
C LYS A 254 -37.72 34.28 0.98
N ALA A 255 -38.98 33.91 1.24
CA ALA A 255 -39.35 32.55 1.54
C ALA A 255 -39.05 31.60 0.38
N ALA A 256 -39.38 31.97 -0.86
CA ALA A 256 -39.06 31.20 -2.05
C ALA A 256 -37.54 31.01 -2.23
N ALA A 257 -36.75 32.06 -2.06
CA ALA A 257 -35.29 31.97 -2.11
C ALA A 257 -34.73 31.07 -0.99
N SER A 258 -35.34 31.06 0.19
CA SER A 258 -34.91 30.19 1.30
C SER A 258 -35.24 28.73 1.03
N VAL A 259 -36.35 28.41 0.35
CA VAL A 259 -36.67 27.04 -0.11
C VAL A 259 -35.62 26.55 -1.09
N GLU A 260 -35.20 27.39 -2.07
CA GLU A 260 -34.15 27.06 -3.01
C GLU A 260 -32.81 26.80 -2.31
N GLN A 261 -32.43 27.64 -1.34
CA GLN A 261 -31.24 27.43 -0.53
C GLN A 261 -31.29 26.13 0.28
N ALA A 262 -32.43 25.76 0.85
CA ALA A 262 -32.62 24.50 1.52
C ALA A 262 -32.47 23.30 0.57
N ALA A 263 -32.98 23.39 -0.65
CA ALA A 263 -32.79 22.35 -1.66
C ALA A 263 -31.31 22.18 -2.04
N LEU A 264 -30.56 23.27 -2.22
CA LEU A 264 -29.11 23.20 -2.47
C LEU A 264 -28.35 22.59 -1.32
N ALA A 265 -28.72 22.90 -0.07
CA ALA A 265 -28.14 22.30 1.12
C ALA A 265 -28.41 20.77 1.18
N ALA A 266 -29.61 20.33 0.82
CA ALA A 266 -29.94 18.90 0.73
C ALA A 266 -29.07 18.17 -0.29
N VAL A 267 -28.86 18.74 -1.49
CA VAL A 267 -28.00 18.16 -2.53
C VAL A 267 -26.53 18.08 -2.04
N ALA A 268 -26.06 19.10 -1.32
CA ALA A 268 -24.69 19.08 -0.79
C ALA A 268 -24.51 17.99 0.29
N LEU A 269 -25.49 17.82 1.18
CA LEU A 269 -25.49 16.75 2.17
C LEU A 269 -25.55 15.35 1.54
N ASP A 270 -26.36 15.15 0.50
CA ASP A 270 -26.41 13.89 -0.25
C ASP A 270 -25.04 13.57 -0.89
N GLY A 271 -24.37 14.57 -1.48
CA GLY A 271 -23.03 14.43 -2.00
C GLY A 271 -21.99 14.08 -0.91
N ILE A 272 -22.14 14.56 0.32
CA ILE A 272 -21.30 14.16 1.46
C ILE A 272 -21.56 12.69 1.81
N ASN A 273 -22.82 12.27 1.89
CA ASN A 273 -23.21 10.89 2.19
C ASN A 273 -22.58 9.89 1.19
N GLN A 274 -22.65 10.19 -0.10
CA GLN A 274 -22.01 9.37 -1.14
C GLN A 274 -20.50 9.22 -0.92
N ARG A 275 -19.78 10.33 -0.67
CA ARG A 275 -18.33 10.30 -0.45
C ARG A 275 -17.94 9.55 0.82
N VAL A 276 -18.74 9.67 1.86
CA VAL A 276 -18.52 8.95 3.12
C VAL A 276 -18.73 7.45 2.96
N ASN A 277 -19.70 7.04 2.14
CA ASN A 277 -19.86 5.63 1.76
C ASN A 277 -18.64 5.10 0.99
N GLU A 278 -18.10 5.87 0.05
CA GLU A 278 -16.85 5.51 -0.65
C GLU A 278 -15.67 5.33 0.32
N ILE A 279 -15.54 6.20 1.34
CA ILE A 279 -14.52 6.09 2.40
C ILE A 279 -14.73 4.81 3.21
N SER A 280 -15.98 4.47 3.54
CA SER A 280 -16.30 3.22 4.24
C SER A 280 -15.90 1.98 3.44
N ASP A 281 -16.22 1.95 2.14
CA ASP A 281 -15.85 0.87 1.23
C ASP A 281 -14.33 0.73 1.08
N MET A 282 -13.63 1.86 0.93
CA MET A 282 -12.15 1.86 0.91
C MET A 282 -11.56 1.31 2.21
N SER A 283 -12.16 1.64 3.35
CA SER A 283 -11.69 1.13 4.65
C SER A 283 -11.82 -0.38 4.76
N VAL A 284 -12.91 -0.96 4.21
CA VAL A 284 -13.09 -2.42 4.13
C VAL A 284 -12.04 -3.05 3.21
N GLN A 285 -11.75 -2.44 2.06
CA GLN A 285 -10.72 -2.92 1.15
C GLN A 285 -9.31 -2.87 1.78
N ILE A 286 -9.01 -1.80 2.53
CA ILE A 286 -7.76 -1.69 3.28
C ILE A 286 -7.66 -2.82 4.32
N ALA A 287 -8.74 -3.12 5.05
CA ALA A 287 -8.74 -4.21 6.02
C ALA A 287 -8.46 -5.57 5.37
N ALA A 288 -9.06 -5.86 4.21
CA ALA A 288 -8.78 -7.08 3.45
C ALA A 288 -7.32 -7.15 2.94
N ALA A 289 -6.77 -6.03 2.47
CA ALA A 289 -5.37 -5.96 2.05
C ALA A 289 -4.40 -6.18 3.21
N VAL A 290 -4.73 -5.68 4.41
CA VAL A 290 -3.97 -5.88 5.65
C VAL A 290 -3.96 -7.36 6.06
N GLU A 291 -5.08 -8.06 5.98
CA GLU A 291 -5.12 -9.51 6.24
C GLU A 291 -4.22 -10.29 5.28
N GLN A 292 -4.25 -9.92 4.00
CA GLN A 292 -3.38 -10.52 2.99
C GLN A 292 -1.88 -10.20 3.26
N GLN A 293 -1.55 -8.97 3.67
CA GLN A 293 -0.18 -8.60 4.04
C GLN A 293 0.31 -9.37 5.28
N SER A 294 -0.56 -9.61 6.27
CA SER A 294 -0.22 -10.43 7.43
C SER A 294 0.14 -11.86 7.02
N ALA A 295 -0.66 -12.50 6.16
CA ALA A 295 -0.38 -13.85 5.66
C ALA A 295 0.93 -13.92 4.86
N VAL A 296 1.25 -12.88 4.07
CA VAL A 296 2.55 -12.75 3.38
C VAL A 296 3.68 -12.62 4.39
N GLY A 297 3.51 -11.82 5.45
CA GLY A 297 4.47 -11.68 6.52
C GLY A 297 4.81 -13.01 7.21
N ASP A 298 3.81 -13.81 7.55
CA ASP A 298 3.96 -15.14 8.12
C ASP A 298 4.72 -16.08 7.17
N THR A 299 4.41 -16.01 5.88
CA THR A 299 5.10 -16.80 4.85
C THR A 299 6.59 -16.42 4.76
N ILE A 300 6.90 -15.12 4.77
CA ILE A 300 8.29 -14.64 4.74
C ILE A 300 9.03 -15.11 6.00
N GLN A 301 8.40 -15.06 7.16
CA GLN A 301 9.00 -15.54 8.42
C GLN A 301 9.33 -17.03 8.36
N GLY A 302 8.43 -17.85 7.79
CA GLY A 302 8.71 -19.28 7.56
C GLY A 302 9.88 -19.51 6.59
N ASN A 303 9.98 -18.73 5.53
CA ASN A 303 11.08 -18.81 4.57
C ASN A 303 12.43 -18.41 5.22
N LEU A 304 12.45 -17.39 6.07
CA LEU A 304 13.65 -16.95 6.79
C LEU A 304 14.15 -18.02 7.75
N GLU A 305 13.26 -18.74 8.43
CA GLU A 305 13.65 -19.88 9.26
C GLU A 305 14.24 -21.01 8.42
N GLY A 306 13.67 -21.28 7.22
CA GLY A 306 14.26 -22.21 6.25
C GLY A 306 15.67 -21.80 5.81
N ILE A 307 15.89 -20.52 5.52
CA ILE A 307 17.21 -19.98 5.16
C ILE A 307 18.19 -20.13 6.32
N ARG A 308 17.77 -19.84 7.57
CA ARG A 308 18.59 -20.02 8.77
C ARG A 308 19.06 -21.46 8.92
N LEU A 309 18.13 -22.42 8.81
CA LEU A 309 18.44 -23.85 8.90
C LEU A 309 19.38 -24.31 7.80
N ALA A 310 19.18 -23.85 6.57
CA ALA A 310 20.06 -24.16 5.43
C ALA A 310 21.48 -23.60 5.64
N THR A 311 21.59 -22.38 6.18
CA THR A 311 22.87 -21.74 6.46
C THR A 311 23.62 -22.49 7.57
N ASP A 312 22.96 -22.90 8.65
CA ASP A 312 23.54 -23.74 9.71
C ASP A 312 24.02 -25.10 9.17
N GLY A 313 23.22 -25.70 8.26
CA GLY A 313 23.60 -26.90 7.53
C GLY A 313 24.86 -26.72 6.67
N ASN A 314 24.96 -25.58 5.96
CA ASN A 314 26.13 -25.25 5.14
C ASN A 314 27.41 -25.07 5.99
N VAL A 315 27.33 -24.44 7.15
CA VAL A 315 28.44 -24.32 8.09
C VAL A 315 28.92 -25.72 8.54
N THR A 316 27.98 -26.59 8.88
CA THR A 316 28.30 -27.97 9.30
C THR A 316 28.95 -28.76 8.15
N ALA A 317 28.41 -28.67 6.94
CA ALA A 317 28.97 -29.32 5.75
C ALA A 317 30.34 -28.75 5.39
N GLY A 318 30.55 -27.45 5.58
CA GLY A 318 31.83 -26.78 5.42
C GLY A 318 32.88 -27.35 6.36
N ASP A 319 32.55 -27.50 7.66
CA ASP A 319 33.48 -28.07 8.65
C ASP A 319 33.86 -29.53 8.32
N GLN A 320 32.90 -30.34 7.85
CA GLN A 320 33.16 -31.69 7.39
C GLN A 320 34.07 -31.71 6.15
N SER A 321 33.84 -30.81 5.20
CA SER A 321 34.66 -30.67 4.00
C SER A 321 36.09 -30.24 4.34
N ARG A 322 36.28 -29.35 5.31
CA ARG A 322 37.56 -28.91 5.82
C ARG A 322 38.32 -30.09 6.46
N GLN A 323 37.65 -30.92 7.28
CA GLN A 323 38.25 -32.11 7.86
C GLN A 323 38.66 -33.13 6.80
N ALA A 324 37.83 -33.35 5.77
CA ALA A 324 38.15 -34.23 4.65
C ALA A 324 39.35 -33.71 3.86
N ALA A 325 39.45 -32.41 3.59
CA ALA A 325 40.60 -31.80 2.92
C ALA A 325 41.90 -31.99 3.74
N HIS A 326 41.86 -31.78 5.04
CA HIS A 326 43.02 -32.06 5.93
C HIS A 326 43.42 -33.54 5.91
N HIS A 327 42.46 -34.46 5.85
CA HIS A 327 42.79 -35.88 5.73
C HIS A 327 43.46 -36.23 4.38
N VAL A 328 42.93 -35.66 3.28
CA VAL A 328 43.53 -35.82 1.93
C VAL A 328 44.95 -35.26 1.91
N ALA A 329 45.20 -34.05 2.45
CA ALA A 329 46.53 -33.47 2.55
C ALA A 329 47.50 -34.37 3.36
N GLY A 330 47.00 -34.94 4.47
CA GLY A 330 47.78 -35.90 5.26
C GLY A 330 48.17 -37.16 4.51
N LEU A 331 47.23 -37.74 3.69
CA LEU A 331 47.52 -38.89 2.83
C LEU A 331 48.51 -38.51 1.73
N ALA A 332 48.33 -37.38 1.08
CA ALA A 332 49.23 -36.89 0.02
C ALA A 332 50.65 -36.69 0.55
N THR A 333 50.78 -36.09 1.74
CA THR A 333 52.09 -35.93 2.41
C THR A 333 52.74 -37.31 2.68
N ARG A 334 51.99 -38.31 3.14
CA ARG A 334 52.51 -39.66 3.35
C ARG A 334 52.95 -40.30 2.05
N LEU A 335 52.17 -40.15 0.96
CA LEU A 335 52.55 -40.64 -0.37
C LEU A 335 53.86 -40.00 -0.88
N GLN A 336 54.01 -38.71 -0.66
CA GLN A 336 55.22 -37.98 -1.02
C GLN A 336 56.46 -38.49 -0.23
N LEU A 337 56.31 -38.68 1.08
CA LEU A 337 57.38 -39.28 1.92
C LEU A 337 57.74 -40.68 1.50
N LEU A 338 56.79 -41.56 1.14
CA LEU A 338 57.04 -42.88 0.62
C LEU A 338 57.79 -42.83 -0.73
N ALA A 339 57.42 -41.90 -1.60
CA ALA A 339 58.15 -41.68 -2.86
C ALA A 339 59.56 -41.22 -2.62
N GLU A 340 59.80 -40.29 -1.67
CA GLU A 340 61.13 -39.80 -1.30
C GLU A 340 62.00 -40.91 -0.67
N GLN A 341 61.43 -41.79 0.20
CA GLN A 341 62.11 -42.94 0.72
C GLN A 341 62.58 -43.90 -0.39
N PHE A 342 61.71 -44.16 -1.35
CA PHE A 342 62.06 -44.99 -2.52
C PHE A 342 63.27 -44.45 -3.27
N TRP A 343 63.44 -43.12 -3.35
CA TRP A 343 64.58 -42.48 -4.00
C TRP A 343 65.81 -42.44 -3.08
N GLY A 344 65.66 -42.20 -1.77
CA GLY A 344 66.74 -42.04 -0.81
C GLY A 344 67.53 -43.29 -0.51
N ASP A 345 66.84 -44.43 -0.39
CA ASP A 345 67.49 -45.75 -0.08
C ASP A 345 68.37 -46.28 -1.22
N ARG A 346 68.05 -45.95 -2.45
CA ARG A 346 68.85 -46.40 -3.62
C ARG A 346 70.05 -45.49 -3.93
N GLY A 347 70.03 -44.26 -3.50
CA GLY A 347 71.22 -43.38 -3.59
C GLY A 347 72.38 -43.83 -2.72
N ARG A 348 72.14 -44.67 -1.72
CA ARG A 348 73.14 -45.30 -0.84
C ARG A 348 73.68 -46.63 -1.38
N SER A 349 72.85 -47.41 -2.09
CA SER A 349 73.29 -48.72 -2.64
C SER A 349 74.07 -48.65 -3.95
N GLY A 350 74.12 -47.52 -4.65
CA GLY A 350 74.88 -47.33 -5.87
C GLY A 350 76.30 -46.72 -5.66
N ARG A 351 76.78 -46.60 -4.41
CA ARG A 351 78.10 -46.10 -4.07
C ARG A 351 79.00 -47.13 -3.32
N SER A 352 78.63 -48.47 -3.35
CA SER A 352 79.53 -49.52 -2.85
C SER A 352 80.11 -50.42 -3.97
#